data_71743c2bb98b60caba6ea419eac7742e
#
_entry.id   71743c2bb98b60caba6ea419eac7742e
#
_cell.length_a   1.000
_cell.length_b   1.000
_cell.length_c   1.000
_cell.angle_alpha   90.00
_cell.angle_beta   90.00
_cell.angle_gamma   90.00
#
_symmetry.space_group_name_H-M   'P 1'
#
loop_
_entity.id
_entity.type
_entity.pdbx_description
1 polymer ?
#
loop_
_entity_poly.entity_id
_entity_poly.type
_entity_poly.pdbx_seq_one_letter_code
_entity_poly.pdbx_strand_id
1 'polypeptide(L)'
;MALWYVNKGKKSFHLKNPITILLGGAVLGILSSFLGIGGGPINIMFFLLFFSMSMKEATVYSVAVIFFSQLSKLVTYAVTATVPKFDYRILLIAAPSAVIAGIIGAALNKKANNKIVTRVFSAVLGVFICLNIYNAITGFMAG
;
A
#
# COMPACT_ATOMS: atom_id res chain seq x y z
N MET A 1 -13.16 4.97 9.30
CA MET A 1 -12.20 5.96 9.83
C MET A 1 -11.33 6.59 8.76
N ALA A 2 -10.62 5.83 7.91
CA ALA A 2 -9.74 6.35 6.87
C ALA A 2 -10.43 7.34 5.91
N LEU A 3 -11.59 6.99 5.38
CA LEU A 3 -12.38 7.84 4.47
C LEU A 3 -12.89 9.13 5.13
N TRP A 4 -13.21 9.07 6.42
CA TRP A 4 -13.66 10.24 7.19
C TRP A 4 -12.53 11.23 7.42
N TYR A 5 -11.31 10.72 7.66
CA TYR A 5 -10.12 11.53 7.91
C TYR A 5 -9.63 12.27 6.66
N VAL A 6 -9.67 11.60 5.51
CA VAL A 6 -9.29 12.18 4.21
C VAL A 6 -10.21 13.33 3.81
N ASN A 7 -11.47 13.31 4.25
CA ASN A 7 -12.50 14.28 3.87
C ASN A 7 -12.62 15.48 4.84
N LYS A 8 -12.08 15.38 6.05
CA LYS A 8 -12.22 16.39 7.12
C LYS A 8 -10.87 16.92 7.62
N GLY A 9 -10.11 17.57 6.72
CA GLY A 9 -9.05 18.56 7.00
C GLY A 9 -8.21 18.44 8.28
N LYS A 10 -6.98 17.94 8.11
CA LYS A 10 -5.76 18.37 8.80
C LYS A 10 -5.78 18.50 10.33
N LYS A 11 -5.79 17.39 11.03
CA LYS A 11 -5.04 17.26 12.27
C LYS A 11 -3.94 16.23 12.03
N SER A 12 -2.76 16.68 11.66
CA SER A 12 -1.61 15.85 11.45
C SER A 12 -0.59 16.10 12.56
N PHE A 13 -0.02 15.03 13.05
CA PHE A 13 1.09 15.10 13.99
C PHE A 13 2.36 15.36 13.19
N HIS A 14 2.92 16.57 13.27
CA HIS A 14 4.25 16.88 12.71
C HIS A 14 5.33 16.19 13.52
N LEU A 15 5.66 14.95 13.18
CA LEU A 15 6.77 14.25 13.81
C LEU A 15 8.11 14.81 13.27
N LYS A 16 8.81 15.54 14.12
CA LYS A 16 10.18 16.04 13.83
C LYS A 16 11.26 15.19 14.50
N ASN A 17 10.89 14.31 15.42
CA ASN A 17 11.85 13.55 16.20
C ASN A 17 12.23 12.25 15.45
N PRO A 18 13.52 12.02 15.10
CA PRO A 18 13.95 10.86 14.33
C PRO A 18 13.64 9.53 15.03
N ILE A 19 13.66 9.49 16.37
CA ILE A 19 13.33 8.29 17.14
C ILE A 19 11.85 7.92 16.97
N THR A 20 10.95 8.90 17.00
CA THR A 20 9.52 8.66 16.82
C THR A 20 9.19 8.20 15.40
N ILE A 21 9.93 8.71 14.41
CA ILE A 21 9.82 8.28 13.01
C ILE A 21 10.27 6.83 12.86
N LEU A 22 11.40 6.46 13.48
CA LEU A 22 11.93 5.10 13.45
C LEU A 22 10.97 4.10 14.11
N LEU A 23 10.47 4.44 15.31
CA LEU A 23 9.49 3.60 16.02
C LEU A 23 8.18 3.47 15.23
N GLY A 24 7.66 4.56 14.69
CA GLY A 24 6.47 4.55 13.84
C GLY A 24 6.65 3.68 12.60
N GLY A 25 7.80 3.76 11.95
CA GLY A 25 8.17 2.92 10.80
C GLY A 25 8.27 1.44 11.17
N ALA A 26 8.86 1.12 12.34
CA ALA A 26 8.96 -0.25 12.84
C ALA A 26 7.56 -0.86 13.12
N VAL A 27 6.71 -0.13 13.82
CA VAL A 27 5.32 -0.55 14.08
C VAL A 27 4.56 -0.77 12.78
N LEU A 28 4.70 0.14 11.81
CA LEU A 28 4.11 -0.01 10.49
C LEU A 28 4.62 -1.24 9.75
N GLY A 29 5.93 -1.48 9.78
CA GLY A 29 6.54 -2.65 9.15
C GLY A 29 5.96 -3.95 9.73
N ILE A 30 5.84 -4.03 11.06
CA ILE A 30 5.25 -5.18 11.75
C ILE A 30 3.78 -5.36 11.34
N LEU A 31 2.97 -4.30 11.41
CA LEU A 31 1.56 -4.35 11.03
C LEU A 31 1.36 -4.71 9.55
N SER A 32 2.15 -4.13 8.66
CA SER A 32 2.11 -4.43 7.23
C SER A 32 2.48 -5.88 6.93
N SER A 33 3.46 -6.41 7.63
CA SER A 33 3.90 -7.80 7.51
C SER A 33 2.81 -8.76 8.01
N PHE A 34 2.21 -8.45 9.16
CA PHE A 34 1.15 -9.25 9.76
C PHE A 34 -0.12 -9.29 8.91
N LEU A 35 -0.52 -8.16 8.33
CA LEU A 35 -1.70 -8.08 7.47
C LEU A 35 -1.50 -8.65 6.07
N GLY A 36 -0.27 -8.96 5.66
CA GLY A 36 0.04 -9.55 4.35
C GLY A 36 -0.28 -8.67 3.13
N ILE A 37 -0.79 -7.46 3.32
CA ILE A 37 -1.29 -6.56 2.26
C ILE A 37 -0.15 -5.75 1.60
N GLY A 38 1.11 -5.98 2.00
CA GLY A 38 2.25 -5.22 1.47
C GLY A 38 2.29 -3.75 1.88
N GLY A 39 1.43 -3.32 2.82
CA GLY A 39 1.49 -2.00 3.47
C GLY A 39 0.97 -0.81 2.66
N GLY A 40 0.54 -0.97 1.40
CA GLY A 40 0.16 0.14 0.54
C GLY A 40 -0.82 1.14 1.16
N PRO A 41 -2.06 0.76 1.48
CA PRO A 41 -3.03 1.65 2.08
C PRO A 41 -2.64 2.14 3.48
N ILE A 42 -1.98 1.29 4.27
CA ILE A 42 -1.53 1.61 5.62
C ILE A 42 -0.39 2.63 5.58
N ASN A 43 0.57 2.45 4.67
CA ASN A 43 1.67 3.41 4.47
C ASN A 43 1.14 4.78 4.06
N ILE A 44 0.16 4.85 3.15
CA ILE A 44 -0.45 6.12 2.74
C ILE A 44 -1.11 6.80 3.95
N MET A 45 -1.87 6.06 4.74
CA MET A 45 -2.50 6.60 5.96
C MET A 45 -1.47 7.12 6.95
N PHE A 46 -0.38 6.40 7.14
CA PHE A 46 0.71 6.82 8.00
C PHE A 46 1.34 8.13 7.54
N PHE A 47 1.67 8.26 6.25
CA PHE A 47 2.23 9.47 5.70
C PHE A 47 1.28 10.67 5.81
N LEU A 48 -0.02 10.45 5.62
CA LEU A 48 -1.03 11.49 5.79
C LEU A 48 -1.15 11.95 7.25
N LEU A 49 -1.17 10.99 8.19
CA LEU A 49 -1.41 11.27 9.62
C LEU A 49 -0.20 11.89 10.31
N PHE A 50 0.97 11.31 10.09
CA PHE A 50 2.18 11.66 10.84
C PHE A 50 3.06 12.70 10.15
N PHE A 51 3.02 12.77 8.82
CA PHE A 51 3.88 13.69 8.06
C PHE A 51 3.11 14.82 7.37
N SER A 52 1.80 14.90 7.53
CA SER A 52 0.98 15.94 6.89
C SER A 52 1.11 16.02 5.37
N MET A 53 1.53 14.92 4.75
CA MET A 53 1.72 14.87 3.30
C MET A 53 0.39 14.97 2.57
N SER A 54 0.41 15.48 1.34
CA SER A 54 -0.74 15.38 0.47
C SER A 54 -0.95 13.93 0.03
N MET A 55 -2.18 13.56 -0.37
CA MET A 55 -2.48 12.23 -0.86
C MET A 55 -1.56 11.82 -2.01
N LYS A 56 -1.25 12.74 -2.90
CA LYS A 56 -0.37 12.52 -4.05
C LYS A 56 1.07 12.20 -3.62
N GLU A 57 1.61 12.96 -2.68
CA GLU A 57 2.95 12.71 -2.13
C GLU A 57 2.99 11.39 -1.35
N ALA A 58 2.03 11.16 -0.46
CA ALA A 58 1.93 9.93 0.32
C ALA A 58 1.87 8.68 -0.58
N THR A 59 1.18 8.77 -1.72
CA THR A 59 1.13 7.67 -2.70
C THR A 59 2.50 7.39 -3.30
N VAL A 60 3.26 8.41 -3.70
CA VAL A 60 4.61 8.24 -4.27
C VAL A 60 5.56 7.63 -3.25
N TYR A 61 5.58 8.15 -2.02
CA TYR A 61 6.42 7.61 -0.95
C TYR A 61 6.03 6.17 -0.57
N SER A 62 4.73 5.86 -0.57
CA SER A 62 4.25 4.51 -0.33
C SER A 62 4.75 3.52 -1.38
N VAL A 63 4.75 3.89 -2.65
CA VAL A 63 5.31 3.06 -3.74
C VAL A 63 6.80 2.81 -3.53
N ALA A 64 7.57 3.83 -3.15
CA ALA A 64 8.99 3.68 -2.85
C ALA A 64 9.23 2.70 -1.68
N VAL A 65 8.47 2.83 -0.58
CA VAL A 65 8.56 1.91 0.56
C VAL A 65 8.23 0.47 0.14
N ILE A 66 7.18 0.28 -0.66
CA ILE A 66 6.81 -1.04 -1.18
C ILE A 66 7.94 -1.61 -2.05
N PHE A 67 8.53 -0.81 -2.92
CA PHE A 67 9.64 -1.23 -3.77
C PHE A 67 10.82 -1.79 -2.95
N PHE A 68 11.30 -1.04 -1.95
CA PHE A 68 12.38 -1.50 -1.08
C PHE A 68 12.00 -2.73 -0.25
N SER A 69 10.76 -2.81 0.21
CA SER A 69 10.24 -3.98 0.93
C SER A 69 10.24 -5.23 0.05
N GLN A 70 9.80 -5.12 -1.20
CA GLN A 70 9.81 -6.25 -2.14
C GLN A 70 11.23 -6.64 -2.54
N LEU A 71 12.12 -5.68 -2.72
CA LEU A 71 13.53 -5.95 -2.99
C LEU A 71 14.18 -6.74 -1.84
N SER A 72 13.90 -6.35 -0.59
CA SER A 72 14.36 -7.08 0.60
C SER A 72 13.85 -8.52 0.64
N LYS A 73 12.58 -8.75 0.28
CA LYS A 73 12.02 -10.11 0.16
C LYS A 73 12.73 -10.94 -0.91
N LEU A 74 13.01 -10.36 -2.07
CA LEU A 74 13.74 -11.04 -3.14
C LEU A 74 15.13 -11.46 -2.68
N VAL A 75 15.86 -10.58 -2.00
CA VAL A 75 17.16 -10.88 -1.41
C VAL A 75 17.05 -12.03 -0.40
N THR A 76 16.05 -11.99 0.47
CA THR A 76 15.80 -13.04 1.46
C THR A 76 15.56 -14.39 0.76
N TYR A 77 14.71 -14.45 -0.26
CA TYR A 77 14.46 -15.68 -1.03
C TYR A 77 15.72 -16.20 -1.72
N ALA A 78 16.54 -15.31 -2.25
CA ALA A 78 17.81 -15.69 -2.88
C ALA A 78 18.81 -16.29 -1.88
N VAL A 79 18.89 -15.73 -0.67
CA VAL A 79 19.82 -16.20 0.38
C VAL A 79 19.33 -17.49 1.04
N THR A 80 18.03 -17.61 1.30
CA THR A 80 17.45 -18.78 1.99
C THR A 80 17.16 -19.95 1.05
N ALA A 81 17.37 -19.78 -0.28
CA ALA A 81 17.00 -20.73 -1.32
C ALA A 81 15.55 -21.24 -1.23
N THR A 82 14.68 -20.47 -0.53
CA THR A 82 13.28 -20.84 -0.29
C THR A 82 12.40 -20.14 -1.30
N VAL A 83 12.48 -20.55 -2.57
CA VAL A 83 11.61 -19.97 -3.60
C VAL A 83 10.27 -20.70 -3.58
N PRO A 84 9.15 -20.00 -3.36
CA PRO A 84 7.82 -20.60 -3.46
C PRO A 84 7.62 -21.24 -4.85
N LYS A 85 7.03 -22.41 -4.91
CA LYS A 85 6.65 -23.01 -6.19
C LYS A 85 5.57 -22.17 -6.83
N PHE A 86 5.85 -21.59 -7.97
CA PHE A 86 4.88 -20.79 -8.74
C PHE A 86 4.90 -21.22 -10.21
N ASP A 87 3.78 -21.00 -10.88
CA ASP A 87 3.65 -21.27 -12.30
C ASP A 87 4.33 -20.16 -13.10
N TYR A 88 5.37 -20.50 -13.85
CA TYR A 88 6.10 -19.55 -14.69
C TYR A 88 5.23 -18.89 -15.76
N ARG A 89 4.12 -19.53 -16.18
CA ARG A 89 3.18 -18.97 -17.15
C ARG A 89 2.48 -17.75 -16.58
N ILE A 90 2.08 -17.83 -15.30
CA ILE A 90 1.45 -16.70 -14.60
C ILE A 90 2.44 -15.55 -14.48
N LEU A 91 3.70 -15.83 -14.16
CA LEU A 91 4.75 -14.81 -14.05
C LEU A 91 5.01 -14.11 -15.38
N LEU A 92 5.05 -14.84 -16.49
CA LEU A 92 5.26 -14.31 -17.84
C LEU A 92 4.18 -13.33 -18.26
N ILE A 93 2.95 -13.49 -17.79
CA ILE A 93 1.84 -12.57 -18.08
C ILE A 93 1.79 -11.43 -17.04
N ALA A 94 1.97 -11.76 -15.77
CA ALA A 94 1.85 -10.81 -14.67
C ALA A 94 2.96 -9.75 -14.69
N ALA A 95 4.21 -10.12 -14.99
CA ALA A 95 5.32 -9.17 -14.95
C ALA A 95 5.21 -8.05 -16.01
N PRO A 96 4.96 -8.33 -17.30
CA PRO A 96 4.74 -7.26 -18.28
C PRO A 96 3.51 -6.41 -17.97
N SER A 97 2.43 -7.04 -17.51
CA SER A 97 1.20 -6.34 -17.15
C SER A 97 1.43 -5.37 -15.98
N ALA A 98 2.21 -5.76 -14.98
CA ALA A 98 2.57 -4.92 -13.84
C ALA A 98 3.43 -3.72 -14.27
N VAL A 99 4.39 -3.92 -15.19
CA VAL A 99 5.23 -2.84 -15.72
C VAL A 99 4.38 -1.82 -16.49
N ILE A 100 3.52 -2.28 -17.39
CA ILE A 100 2.63 -1.42 -18.17
C ILE A 100 1.69 -0.64 -17.24
N ALA A 101 1.06 -1.32 -16.28
CA ALA A 101 0.19 -0.69 -15.30
C ALA A 101 0.94 0.36 -14.45
N GLY A 102 2.18 0.08 -14.06
CA GLY A 102 3.04 1.00 -13.32
C GLY A 102 3.36 2.27 -14.10
N ILE A 103 3.72 2.15 -15.38
CA ILE A 103 4.00 3.29 -16.26
C ILE A 103 2.74 4.15 -16.45
N ILE A 104 1.61 3.53 -16.75
CA ILE A 104 0.32 4.22 -16.89
C ILE A 104 -0.07 4.91 -15.58
N GLY A 105 0.05 4.21 -14.45
CA GLY A 105 -0.26 4.75 -13.12
C GLY A 105 0.61 5.96 -12.78
N ALA A 106 1.91 5.90 -13.05
CA ALA A 106 2.83 7.02 -12.84
C ALA A 106 2.49 8.23 -13.73
N ALA A 107 2.17 8.00 -14.99
CA ALA A 107 1.77 9.06 -15.92
C ALA A 107 0.45 9.73 -15.49
N LEU A 108 -0.53 8.95 -15.08
CA LEU A 108 -1.81 9.44 -14.55
C LEU A 108 -1.62 10.22 -13.25
N ASN A 109 -0.77 9.73 -12.33
CA ASN A 109 -0.50 10.42 -11.07
C ASN A 109 0.16 11.78 -11.28
N LYS A 110 1.04 11.93 -12.29
CA LYS A 110 1.64 13.23 -12.63
C LYS A 110 0.59 14.26 -13.05
N LYS A 111 -0.43 13.85 -13.82
CA LYS A 111 -1.51 14.72 -14.31
C LYS A 111 -2.66 14.90 -13.32
N ALA A 112 -2.83 13.98 -12.37
CA ALA A 112 -3.93 14.00 -11.43
C ALA A 112 -3.71 15.04 -10.32
N ASN A 113 -4.81 15.69 -9.91
CA ASN A 113 -4.86 16.54 -8.72
C ASN A 113 -5.08 15.68 -7.47
N ASN A 114 -4.72 16.22 -6.29
CA ASN A 114 -4.96 15.54 -5.01
C ASN A 114 -6.40 15.02 -4.85
N LYS A 115 -7.39 15.77 -5.32
CA LYS A 115 -8.81 15.36 -5.26
C LYS A 115 -9.08 14.10 -6.08
N ILE A 116 -8.46 13.98 -7.27
CA ILE A 116 -8.62 12.82 -8.15
C ILE A 116 -7.95 11.61 -7.50
N VAL A 117 -6.71 11.76 -7.03
CA VAL A 117 -5.96 10.69 -6.36
C VAL A 117 -6.73 10.18 -5.14
N THR A 118 -7.25 11.09 -4.31
CA THR A 118 -8.06 10.75 -3.15
C THR A 118 -9.32 9.96 -3.55
N ARG A 119 -10.03 10.41 -4.60
CA ARG A 119 -11.26 9.76 -5.06
C ARG A 119 -10.99 8.34 -5.58
N VAL A 120 -9.95 8.19 -6.40
CA VAL A 120 -9.53 6.86 -6.92
C VAL A 120 -9.12 5.94 -5.77
N PHE A 121 -8.31 6.42 -4.84
CA PHE A 121 -7.90 5.67 -3.65
C PHE A 121 -9.10 5.23 -2.81
N SER A 122 -10.05 6.13 -2.57
CA SER A 122 -11.28 5.82 -1.82
C SER A 122 -12.15 4.80 -2.53
N ALA A 123 -12.26 4.86 -3.86
CA ALA A 123 -13.01 3.89 -4.64
C ALA A 123 -12.37 2.49 -4.57
N VAL A 124 -11.05 2.42 -4.72
CA VAL A 124 -10.29 1.16 -4.60
C VAL A 124 -10.44 0.55 -3.19
N LEU A 125 -10.33 1.38 -2.13
CA LEU A 125 -10.57 0.90 -0.76
C LEU A 125 -12.00 0.39 -0.58
N GLY A 126 -13.00 1.05 -1.17
CA GLY A 126 -14.39 0.61 -1.14
C GLY A 126 -14.55 -0.79 -1.75
N VAL A 127 -13.94 -1.02 -2.92
CA VAL A 127 -13.95 -2.34 -3.58
C VAL A 127 -13.28 -3.39 -2.68
N PHE A 128 -12.11 -3.09 -2.09
CA PHE A 128 -11.45 -4.01 -1.17
C PHE A 128 -12.30 -4.35 0.05
N ILE A 129 -12.98 -3.38 0.63
CA ILE A 129 -13.89 -3.60 1.77
C ILE A 129 -15.03 -4.53 1.36
N CYS A 130 -15.67 -4.27 0.23
CA CYS A 130 -16.76 -5.12 -0.29
C CYS A 130 -16.29 -6.55 -0.54
N LEU A 131 -15.12 -6.74 -1.16
CA LEU A 131 -14.55 -8.07 -1.41
C LEU A 131 -14.22 -8.80 -0.10
N ASN A 132 -13.66 -8.09 0.89
CA ASN A 132 -13.36 -8.70 2.19
C ASN A 132 -14.63 -9.11 2.94
N ILE A 133 -15.67 -8.29 2.91
CA ILE A 133 -16.97 -8.62 3.50
C ILE A 133 -17.57 -9.85 2.79
N TYR A 134 -17.55 -9.85 1.45
CA TYR A 134 -18.03 -11.00 0.67
C TYR A 134 -17.28 -12.29 1.02
N ASN A 135 -15.94 -12.25 1.06
CA ASN A 135 -15.12 -13.39 1.40
C ASN A 135 -15.32 -13.85 2.86
N ALA A 136 -15.54 -12.91 3.78
CA ALA A 136 -15.84 -13.27 5.18
C ALA A 136 -17.18 -13.97 5.31
N ILE A 137 -18.21 -13.49 4.61
CA ILE A 137 -19.54 -14.11 4.64
C ILE A 137 -19.49 -15.50 3.99
N THR A 138 -18.89 -15.63 2.80
CA THR A 138 -18.78 -16.91 2.10
C THR A 138 -17.91 -17.91 2.85
N GLY A 139 -16.80 -17.47 3.46
CA GLY A 139 -15.95 -18.32 4.30
C GLY A 139 -16.65 -18.79 5.56
N PHE A 140 -17.49 -17.96 6.16
CA PHE A 140 -18.28 -18.33 7.33
C PHE A 140 -19.45 -19.29 7.01
N MET A 141 -19.98 -19.23 5.78
CA MET A 141 -21.05 -20.11 5.32
C MET A 141 -20.53 -21.46 4.77
N ALA A 142 -19.24 -21.55 4.45
CA ALA A 142 -18.61 -22.75 3.90
C ALA A 142 -17.91 -23.65 4.95
N GLY A 143 -17.80 -23.22 6.20
CA GLY A 143 -17.25 -23.96 7.34
C GLY A 143 -18.31 -24.39 8.30
#